data_2f715783cdd24ad7991e9b1415aa6fb6
#
_entry.id   2f715783cdd24ad7991e9b1415aa6fb6
#
_cell.length_a   1.000
_cell.length_b   1.000
_cell.length_c   1.000
_cell.angle_alpha   90.00
_cell.angle_beta   90.00
_cell.angle_gamma   90.00
#
_symmetry.space_group_name_H-M   'P 1'
#
loop_
_entity.id
_entity.type
_entity.pdbx_description
1 polymer ?
#
loop_
_entity_poly.entity_id
_entity_poly.type
_entity_poly.pdbx_seq_one_letter_code
_entity_poly.pdbx_strand_id
1 'polypeptide(L)'
;NDYRNFFDIGFEASGNVHSINNLIEVCKRGSNIIQIGNMPGGLIKINYNKVMIKELKLQGSYRFVNEFDDAVEKINNKEYVFSDMLTHKFKLQDCEEAMKIACDKNRSIKVQVFN
;
A
#
# COMPACT_ATOMS: atom_id res chain seq x y z
N ASN A 1 9.49 20.63 6.18
CA ASN A 1 9.74 19.20 6.00
C ASN A 1 11.22 19.01 5.66
N ASP A 2 11.96 18.42 6.58
CA ASP A 2 13.42 18.27 6.47
C ASP A 2 13.85 17.19 5.46
N TYR A 3 12.90 16.49 4.83
CA TYR A 3 13.15 15.39 3.90
C TYR A 3 12.91 15.71 2.42
N ARG A 4 12.87 16.99 2.03
CA ARG A 4 12.75 17.33 0.60
C ARG A 4 13.95 16.84 -0.20
N ASN A 5 13.69 16.17 -1.34
CA ASN A 5 14.71 15.61 -2.21
C ASN A 5 15.67 14.65 -1.48
N PHE A 6 15.12 13.80 -0.61
CA PHE A 6 15.91 12.92 0.24
C PHE A 6 15.88 11.45 -0.21
N PHE A 7 14.74 10.94 -0.68
CA PHE A 7 14.56 9.54 -0.97
C PHE A 7 14.83 9.19 -2.44
N ASP A 8 15.46 8.05 -2.67
CA ASP A 8 15.79 7.52 -4.01
C ASP A 8 14.63 6.73 -4.62
N ILE A 9 13.72 6.21 -3.78
CA ILE A 9 12.52 5.48 -4.19
C ILE A 9 11.39 5.76 -3.20
N GLY A 10 10.16 5.85 -3.70
CA GLY A 10 8.96 6.00 -2.90
C GLY A 10 7.93 4.94 -3.24
N PHE A 11 7.27 4.38 -2.21
CA PHE A 11 6.15 3.45 -2.37
C PHE A 11 4.88 4.09 -1.84
N GLU A 12 3.90 4.27 -2.72
CA GLU A 12 2.56 4.71 -2.33
C GLU A 12 1.66 3.48 -2.16
N ALA A 13 1.40 3.09 -0.90
CA ALA A 13 0.61 1.91 -0.56
C ALA A 13 -0.72 2.24 0.14
N SER A 14 -1.01 3.53 0.38
CA SER A 14 -2.21 3.97 1.11
C SER A 14 -3.42 4.27 0.20
N GLY A 15 -3.18 4.50 -1.10
CA GLY A 15 -4.20 4.98 -2.03
C GLY A 15 -4.69 6.39 -1.73
N ASN A 16 -3.84 7.24 -1.13
CA ASN A 16 -4.21 8.58 -0.72
C ASN A 16 -3.54 9.65 -1.60
N VAL A 17 -4.35 10.58 -2.13
CA VAL A 17 -3.87 11.66 -3.01
C VAL A 17 -2.85 12.57 -2.31
N HIS A 18 -2.96 12.78 -0.99
CA HIS A 18 -1.95 13.54 -0.25
C HIS A 18 -0.62 12.78 -0.18
N SER A 19 -0.67 11.45 -0.05
CA SER A 19 0.52 10.60 0.04
C SER A 19 1.36 10.66 -1.23
N ILE A 20 0.76 10.51 -2.40
CA ILE A 20 1.48 10.61 -3.68
C ILE A 20 2.07 12.02 -3.88
N ASN A 21 1.35 13.08 -3.52
CA ASN A 21 1.89 14.44 -3.59
C ASN A 21 3.07 14.64 -2.62
N ASN A 22 3.01 14.07 -1.42
CA ASN A 22 4.14 14.09 -0.50
C ASN A 22 5.36 13.34 -1.05
N LEU A 23 5.17 12.18 -1.67
CA LEU A 23 6.28 11.46 -2.33
C LEU A 23 6.92 12.29 -3.44
N ILE A 24 6.13 12.98 -4.25
CA ILE A 24 6.64 13.91 -5.28
C ILE A 24 7.53 15.02 -4.65
N GLU A 25 7.23 15.47 -3.43
CA GLU A 25 8.05 16.46 -2.73
C GLU A 25 9.35 15.87 -2.18
N VAL A 26 9.27 14.70 -1.52
CA VAL A 26 10.39 14.17 -0.74
C VAL A 26 11.35 13.31 -1.55
N CYS A 27 10.93 12.75 -2.68
CA CYS A 27 11.82 11.99 -3.56
C CYS A 27 12.81 12.89 -4.29
N LYS A 28 14.02 12.40 -4.53
CA LYS A 28 15.07 13.06 -5.31
C LYS A 28 14.68 13.19 -6.78
N ARG A 29 15.40 14.06 -7.50
CA ARG A 29 15.33 14.11 -8.96
C ARG A 29 15.75 12.76 -9.56
N GLY A 30 15.01 12.31 -10.58
CA GLY A 30 15.26 11.03 -11.27
C GLY A 30 14.78 9.80 -10.52
N SER A 31 14.18 9.96 -9.35
CA SER A 31 13.70 8.85 -8.49
C SER A 31 12.50 8.12 -9.10
N ASN A 32 12.29 6.90 -8.57
CA ASN A 32 11.10 6.11 -8.88
C ASN A 32 10.05 6.24 -7.79
N ILE A 33 8.80 6.39 -8.18
CA ILE A 33 7.63 6.31 -7.28
C ILE A 33 6.75 5.17 -7.76
N ILE A 34 6.53 4.18 -6.90
CA ILE A 34 5.74 3.00 -7.19
C ILE A 34 4.36 3.14 -6.54
N GLN A 35 3.33 3.18 -7.36
CA GLN A 35 1.94 3.22 -6.92
C GLN A 35 1.41 1.79 -6.71
N ILE A 36 1.18 1.42 -5.45
CA ILE A 36 0.63 0.11 -5.04
C ILE A 36 -0.81 0.28 -4.54
N GLY A 37 -1.07 1.36 -3.77
CA GLY A 37 -2.38 1.62 -3.20
C GLY A 37 -3.41 2.00 -4.27
N ASN A 38 -4.64 1.51 -4.14
CA ASN A 38 -5.74 1.91 -5.02
C ASN A 38 -6.15 3.35 -4.69
N MET A 39 -6.00 4.25 -5.65
CA MET A 39 -6.51 5.61 -5.54
C MET A 39 -8.03 5.65 -5.60
N PRO A 40 -8.68 6.71 -5.07
CA PRO A 40 -10.10 6.93 -5.26
C PRO A 40 -10.46 6.90 -6.75
N GLY A 41 -11.63 6.37 -7.07
CA GLY A 41 -12.13 6.39 -8.45
C GLY A 41 -12.28 7.81 -9.00
N GLY A 42 -12.20 7.94 -10.32
CA GLY A 42 -12.32 9.21 -11.03
C GLY A 42 -10.98 9.96 -11.18
N LEU A 43 -11.06 11.27 -11.37
CA LEU A 43 -9.89 12.13 -11.55
C LEU A 43 -9.28 12.49 -10.20
N ILE A 44 -7.97 12.37 -10.10
CA ILE A 44 -7.20 12.78 -8.93
C ILE A 44 -6.29 13.97 -9.28
N LYS A 45 -6.07 14.86 -8.30
CA LYS A 45 -5.22 16.03 -8.46
C LYS A 45 -3.82 15.76 -7.91
N ILE A 46 -2.83 15.69 -8.80
CA ILE A 46 -1.42 15.59 -8.43
C ILE A 46 -0.61 16.75 -9.01
N ASN A 47 0.52 17.10 -8.38
CA ASN A 47 1.41 18.14 -8.87
C ASN A 47 2.30 17.60 -10.01
N TYR A 48 1.68 17.34 -11.17
CA TYR A 48 2.36 16.71 -12.30
C TYR A 48 3.51 17.55 -12.86
N ASN A 49 3.44 18.88 -12.74
CA ASN A 49 4.54 19.75 -13.16
C ASN A 49 5.84 19.46 -12.37
N LYS A 50 5.72 19.13 -11.07
CA LYS A 50 6.89 18.71 -10.28
C LYS A 50 7.43 17.33 -10.69
N VAL A 51 6.57 16.43 -11.15
CA VAL A 51 7.01 15.15 -11.73
C VAL A 51 7.93 15.41 -12.91
N MET A 52 7.52 16.31 -13.81
CA MET A 52 8.33 16.69 -14.98
C MET A 52 9.65 17.39 -14.57
N ILE A 53 9.58 18.42 -13.72
CA ILE A 53 10.77 19.20 -13.31
C ILE A 53 11.80 18.32 -12.60
N LYS A 54 11.34 17.37 -11.79
CA LYS A 54 12.20 16.45 -11.05
C LYS A 54 12.54 15.18 -11.83
N GLU A 55 12.05 15.02 -13.05
CA GLU A 55 12.27 13.82 -13.89
C GLU A 55 11.90 12.53 -13.16
N LEU A 56 10.80 12.57 -12.37
CA LEU A 56 10.35 11.40 -11.60
C LEU A 56 9.73 10.35 -12.51
N LYS A 57 9.96 9.09 -12.21
CA LYS A 57 9.34 7.96 -12.87
C LYS A 57 8.17 7.46 -12.00
N LEU A 58 6.95 7.63 -12.51
CA LEU A 58 5.75 7.09 -11.85
C LEU A 58 5.41 5.74 -12.49
N GLN A 59 5.37 4.70 -11.67
CA GLN A 59 5.08 3.34 -12.10
C GLN A 59 3.96 2.73 -11.26
N GLY A 60 2.97 2.12 -11.90
CA GLY A 60 1.95 1.33 -11.22
C GLY A 60 2.45 -0.09 -10.93
N SER A 61 2.02 -0.63 -9.79
CA SER A 61 2.11 -2.06 -9.47
C SER A 61 0.72 -2.55 -9.11
N TYR A 62 0.21 -3.53 -9.84
CA TYR A 62 -1.17 -3.99 -9.68
C TYR A 62 -1.25 -5.49 -9.55
N ARG A 63 -1.74 -5.95 -8.37
CA ARG A 63 -1.91 -7.37 -8.06
C ARG A 63 -0.61 -8.17 -8.18
N PHE A 64 -0.69 -9.36 -8.76
CA PHE A 64 0.41 -10.32 -8.90
C PHE A 64 0.24 -11.11 -10.22
N VAL A 65 1.32 -11.71 -10.68
CA VAL A 65 1.34 -12.70 -11.76
C VAL A 65 1.91 -14.00 -11.20
N ASN A 66 3.22 -14.13 -11.08
CA ASN A 66 3.89 -15.33 -10.55
C ASN A 66 4.27 -15.17 -9.07
N GLU A 67 4.28 -13.96 -8.54
CA GLU A 67 4.75 -13.63 -7.19
C GLU A 67 3.87 -14.22 -6.09
N PHE A 68 2.65 -14.69 -6.43
CA PHE A 68 1.76 -15.30 -5.45
C PHE A 68 2.32 -16.64 -4.94
N ASP A 69 2.81 -17.49 -5.83
CA ASP A 69 3.39 -18.78 -5.48
C ASP A 69 4.65 -18.60 -4.66
N ASP A 70 5.52 -17.67 -5.05
CA ASP A 70 6.72 -17.29 -4.30
C ASP A 70 6.37 -16.79 -2.88
N ALA A 71 5.32 -15.97 -2.75
CA ALA A 71 4.87 -15.47 -1.46
C ALA A 71 4.35 -16.60 -0.55
N VAL A 72 3.58 -17.54 -1.10
CA VAL A 72 3.08 -18.71 -0.38
C VAL A 72 4.25 -19.60 0.09
N GLU A 73 5.23 -19.85 -0.76
CA GLU A 73 6.42 -20.62 -0.41
C GLU A 73 7.19 -19.97 0.74
N LYS A 74 7.46 -18.67 0.65
CA LYS A 74 8.17 -17.91 1.69
C LYS A 74 7.44 -17.91 3.03
N ILE A 75 6.11 -17.83 3.02
CA ILE A 75 5.30 -17.91 4.23
C ILE A 75 5.37 -19.33 4.84
N ASN A 76 5.26 -20.37 4.01
CA ASN A 76 5.34 -21.77 4.46
C ASN A 76 6.72 -22.11 5.04
N ASN A 77 7.77 -21.58 4.45
CA ASN A 77 9.15 -21.72 4.91
C ASN A 77 9.48 -20.84 6.12
N LYS A 78 8.51 -20.04 6.61
CA LYS A 78 8.68 -19.10 7.73
C LYS A 78 9.78 -18.07 7.54
N GLU A 79 10.11 -17.73 6.30
CA GLU A 79 11.03 -16.64 5.99
C GLU A 79 10.49 -15.29 6.46
N TYR A 80 9.16 -15.16 6.45
CA TYR A 80 8.45 -13.97 6.96
C TYR A 80 7.33 -14.39 7.91
N VAL A 81 7.17 -13.66 8.99
CA VAL A 81 6.11 -13.88 9.98
C VAL A 81 5.08 -12.76 9.84
N PHE A 82 3.87 -13.12 9.43
CA PHE A 82 2.76 -12.18 9.24
C PHE A 82 1.65 -12.35 10.29
N SER A 83 1.86 -13.18 11.33
CA SER A 83 0.87 -13.44 12.36
C SER A 83 0.37 -12.17 13.04
N ASP A 84 1.26 -11.21 13.26
CA ASP A 84 0.95 -9.96 13.95
C ASP A 84 0.07 -9.01 13.13
N MET A 85 0.03 -9.20 11.81
CA MET A 85 -0.90 -8.47 10.93
C MET A 85 -2.33 -8.99 11.03
N LEU A 86 -2.52 -10.25 11.45
CA LEU A 86 -3.84 -10.87 11.63
C LEU A 86 -4.40 -10.49 13.00
N THR A 87 -5.02 -9.32 13.07
CA THR A 87 -5.49 -8.74 14.34
C THR A 87 -6.76 -9.35 14.88
N HIS A 88 -7.63 -9.88 14.00
CA HIS A 88 -8.92 -10.44 14.40
C HIS A 88 -9.25 -11.70 13.61
N LYS A 89 -9.87 -12.68 14.30
CA LYS A 89 -10.39 -13.91 13.72
C LYS A 89 -11.84 -14.10 14.13
N PHE A 90 -12.71 -14.42 13.17
CA PHE A 90 -14.13 -14.64 13.40
C PHE A 90 -14.57 -15.97 12.79
N LYS A 91 -15.58 -16.60 13.37
CA LYS A 91 -16.29 -17.70 12.71
C LYS A 91 -17.19 -17.15 11.60
N LEU A 92 -17.55 -17.99 10.64
CA LEU A 92 -18.39 -17.58 9.52
C LEU A 92 -19.75 -17.01 9.97
N GLN A 93 -20.33 -17.56 11.04
CA GLN A 93 -21.58 -17.07 11.64
C GLN A 93 -21.49 -15.61 12.13
N ASP A 94 -20.30 -15.13 12.46
CA ASP A 94 -20.04 -13.79 12.98
C ASP A 94 -19.54 -12.84 11.88
N CYS A 95 -19.80 -13.18 10.60
CA CYS A 95 -19.29 -12.43 9.44
C CYS A 95 -19.71 -10.97 9.44
N GLU A 96 -20.90 -10.64 9.91
CA GLU A 96 -21.35 -9.23 9.98
C GLU A 96 -20.47 -8.40 10.94
N GLU A 97 -20.13 -8.94 12.09
CA GLU A 97 -19.22 -8.27 13.03
C GLU A 97 -17.80 -8.20 12.47
N ALA A 98 -17.33 -9.26 11.81
CA ALA A 98 -16.05 -9.29 11.12
C ALA A 98 -15.93 -8.15 10.11
N MET A 99 -16.99 -7.90 9.31
CA MET A 99 -17.02 -6.80 8.34
C MET A 99 -17.00 -5.44 9.00
N LYS A 100 -17.73 -5.24 10.11
CA LYS A 100 -17.71 -3.98 10.87
C LYS A 100 -16.29 -3.68 11.38
N ILE A 101 -15.62 -4.68 11.95
CA ILE A 101 -14.25 -4.53 12.44
C ILE A 101 -13.26 -4.30 11.29
N ALA A 102 -13.41 -4.98 10.16
CA ALA A 102 -12.54 -4.81 9.00
C ALA A 102 -12.61 -3.40 8.39
N CYS A 103 -13.76 -2.73 8.51
CA CYS A 103 -13.94 -1.35 8.04
C CYS A 103 -13.34 -0.31 8.98
N ASP A 104 -13.04 -0.66 10.24
CA ASP A 104 -12.45 0.25 11.22
C ASP A 104 -10.92 0.15 11.20
N LYS A 105 -10.28 1.04 10.44
CA LYS A 105 -8.82 1.11 10.28
C LYS A 105 -8.05 1.43 11.56
N ASN A 106 -8.71 1.89 12.61
CA ASN A 106 -8.08 2.16 13.91
C ASN A 106 -8.05 0.91 14.79
N ARG A 107 -8.87 -0.09 14.48
CA ARG A 107 -9.03 -1.30 15.28
C ARG A 107 -8.44 -2.54 14.64
N SER A 108 -8.33 -2.58 13.31
CA SER A 108 -7.86 -3.76 12.60
C SER A 108 -6.84 -3.46 11.51
N ILE A 109 -5.89 -4.38 11.35
CA ILE A 109 -4.99 -4.43 10.19
C ILE A 109 -5.53 -5.48 9.20
N LYS A 110 -5.73 -6.70 9.68
CA LYS A 110 -6.27 -7.79 8.88
C LYS A 110 -7.29 -8.58 9.70
N VAL A 111 -8.45 -8.82 9.11
CA VAL A 111 -9.53 -9.65 9.68
C VAL A 111 -9.66 -10.91 8.85
N GLN A 112 -9.73 -12.06 9.51
CA GLN A 112 -9.93 -13.37 8.88
C GLN A 112 -11.24 -13.98 9.38
N VAL A 113 -12.03 -14.52 8.44
CA VAL A 113 -13.20 -15.35 8.73
C VAL A 113 -12.86 -16.81 8.40
N PHE A 114 -13.23 -17.73 9.25
CA PHE A 114 -12.97 -19.16 9.10
C PHE A 114 -14.22 -20.00 9.45
N ASN A 115 -14.26 -21.22 8.97
CA ASN A 115 -15.30 -22.22 9.32
C ASN A 115 -15.02 -22.86 10.66
#